data_50feb4405ba0be7ce3b621a53b1285f4
#
_entry.id   50feb4405ba0be7ce3b621a53b1285f4
#
_cell.length_a   1.000
_cell.length_b   1.000
_cell.length_c   1.000
_cell.angle_alpha   90.00
_cell.angle_beta   90.00
_cell.angle_gamma   90.00
#
_symmetry.space_group_name_H-M   'P 1'
#
loop_
_entity.id
_entity.type
_entity.pdbx_description
1 polymer ?
#
loop_
_entity_poly.entity_id
_entity_poly.type
_entity_poly.pdbx_seq_one_letter_code
_entity_poly.pdbx_strand_id
1 'polypeptide(L)'
;ARKLLEFGEALERDNYTRAVAQAQFIPYEDLRRLVNRLGNQLGPVPLQKREEDRTDPRERKKKKEKDDGIRRSQRLLLTWLIERPQLFEKIAGIIDADDFREPLYHEVAQMVFDGHKEGNLNPAGILNRFINDEEQYKQVAALFNASLNDSLNNEEQRKAFSETVLKVKKNSLDEASRSATDIAALQQIIRQQAALKTLQISID
;
A
#
# COMPACT_ATOMS: atom_id res chain seq x y z
N ALA A 1 11.67 5.25 40.33
CA ALA A 1 12.32 5.15 39.04
C ALA A 1 12.23 3.74 38.42
N ARG A 2 12.60 2.66 39.17
CA ARG A 2 12.55 1.27 38.60
C ARG A 2 11.16 0.85 38.13
N LYS A 3 10.08 1.13 38.87
CA LYS A 3 8.71 0.83 38.46
C LYS A 3 8.27 1.58 37.20
N LEU A 4 8.87 2.70 36.86
CA LEU A 4 8.60 3.44 35.66
C LEU A 4 9.19 2.76 34.41
N LEU A 5 10.12 1.83 34.56
CA LEU A 5 10.66 1.02 33.45
C LEU A 5 9.78 -0.19 33.09
N GLU A 6 8.79 -0.53 33.94
CA GLU A 6 7.81 -1.59 33.66
C GLU A 6 6.79 -1.18 32.58
N PHE A 7 6.62 0.13 32.38
CA PHE A 7 5.75 0.63 31.29
C PHE A 7 6.42 0.45 29.92
N GLY A 8 5.79 -0.32 29.07
CA GLY A 8 6.31 -0.70 27.75
C GLY A 8 6.32 0.45 26.74
N GLU A 9 5.34 1.34 26.81
CA GLU A 9 5.22 2.46 25.88
C GLU A 9 5.96 3.71 26.39
N ALA A 10 6.73 4.34 25.49
CA ALA A 10 7.53 5.51 25.84
C ALA A 10 6.65 6.70 26.26
N LEU A 11 5.49 6.89 25.62
CA LEU A 11 4.55 7.96 25.93
C LEU A 11 3.90 7.75 27.31
N GLU A 12 3.48 6.53 27.58
CA GLU A 12 2.87 6.15 28.85
C GLU A 12 3.88 6.33 29.98
N ARG A 13 5.09 5.84 29.81
CA ARG A 13 6.21 6.01 30.77
C ARG A 13 6.53 7.48 31.02
N ASP A 14 6.50 8.33 29.98
CA ASP A 14 6.75 9.77 30.13
C ASP A 14 5.65 10.46 30.94
N ASN A 15 4.38 10.12 30.68
CA ASN A 15 3.24 10.63 31.44
C ASN A 15 3.30 10.22 32.92
N TYR A 16 3.60 8.96 33.22
CA TYR A 16 3.78 8.52 34.61
C TYR A 16 5.02 9.13 35.25
N THR A 17 6.11 9.32 34.50
CA THR A 17 7.31 10.02 35.02
C THR A 17 6.98 11.45 35.43
N ARG A 18 6.16 12.14 34.63
CA ARG A 18 5.72 13.50 34.93
C ARG A 18 4.79 13.55 36.14
N ALA A 19 3.83 12.64 36.23
CA ALA A 19 2.93 12.53 37.36
C ALA A 19 3.70 12.24 38.68
N VAL A 20 4.66 11.31 38.67
CA VAL A 20 5.49 10.97 39.82
C VAL A 20 6.41 12.13 40.19
N ALA A 21 7.01 12.82 39.24
CA ALA A 21 7.83 13.99 39.44
C ALA A 21 7.06 15.08 40.23
N GLN A 22 5.84 15.35 39.76
CA GLN A 22 4.95 16.34 40.40
C GLN A 22 4.52 15.90 41.81
N ALA A 23 4.13 14.62 41.98
CA ALA A 23 3.70 14.10 43.29
C ALA A 23 4.81 14.06 44.33
N GLN A 24 6.07 13.92 43.92
CA GLN A 24 7.23 13.82 44.80
C GLN A 24 8.06 15.12 44.88
N PHE A 25 7.58 16.19 44.26
CA PHE A 25 8.27 17.49 44.21
C PHE A 25 9.71 17.39 43.67
N ILE A 26 9.93 16.48 42.69
CA ILE A 26 11.21 16.29 42.02
C ILE A 26 11.16 16.95 40.65
N PRO A 27 12.21 17.69 40.23
CA PRO A 27 12.26 18.20 38.85
C PRO A 27 12.11 17.05 37.85
N TYR A 28 11.18 17.21 36.92
CA TYR A 28 10.86 16.18 35.89
C TYR A 28 12.10 15.70 35.13
N GLU A 29 12.97 16.62 34.72
CA GLU A 29 14.19 16.32 33.99
C GLU A 29 15.16 15.43 34.75
N ASP A 30 15.26 15.61 36.07
CA ASP A 30 16.15 14.82 36.94
C ASP A 30 15.59 13.38 37.07
N LEU A 31 14.30 13.25 37.29
CA LEU A 31 13.65 11.94 37.35
C LEU A 31 13.75 11.22 35.97
N ARG A 32 13.55 11.92 34.88
CA ARG A 32 13.70 11.39 33.54
C ARG A 32 15.09 10.90 33.22
N ARG A 33 16.15 11.68 33.62
CA ARG A 33 17.55 11.26 33.50
C ARG A 33 17.84 10.00 34.31
N LEU A 34 17.28 9.91 35.51
CA LEU A 34 17.45 8.74 36.37
C LEU A 34 16.77 7.49 35.77
N VAL A 35 15.54 7.62 35.24
CA VAL A 35 14.83 6.54 34.58
C VAL A 35 15.61 6.05 33.35
N ASN A 36 16.11 6.95 32.54
CA ASN A 36 16.89 6.60 31.34
C ASN A 36 18.24 5.94 31.73
N ARG A 37 18.92 6.43 32.75
CA ARG A 37 20.17 5.83 33.24
C ARG A 37 19.94 4.40 33.76
N LEU A 38 18.90 4.19 34.55
CA LEU A 38 18.54 2.88 35.07
C LEU A 38 18.10 1.92 33.94
N GLY A 39 17.38 2.42 32.92
CA GLY A 39 17.03 1.64 31.76
C GLY A 39 18.26 1.15 30.96
N ASN A 40 19.27 2.01 30.85
CA ASN A 40 20.53 1.66 30.20
C ASN A 40 21.40 0.70 31.02
N GLN A 41 21.34 0.74 32.37
CA GLN A 41 22.11 -0.11 33.26
C GLN A 41 21.49 -1.51 33.43
N LEU A 42 20.16 -1.62 33.42
CA LEU A 42 19.47 -2.90 33.65
C LEU A 42 19.44 -3.79 32.38
N GLY A 43 20.00 -3.31 31.26
CA GLY A 43 19.90 -3.99 29.98
C GLY A 43 18.47 -3.95 29.43
N PRO A 44 18.25 -4.35 28.20
CA PRO A 44 16.92 -4.42 27.68
C PRO A 44 16.14 -5.50 28.43
N VAL A 45 15.19 -5.08 29.30
CA VAL A 45 14.08 -5.97 29.68
C VAL A 45 13.52 -6.49 28.34
N PRO A 46 13.34 -7.81 28.13
CA PRO A 46 12.73 -8.31 26.92
C PRO A 46 11.28 -7.85 26.92
N LEU A 47 11.06 -6.61 26.50
CA LEU A 47 9.82 -6.20 25.95
C LEU A 47 9.58 -7.15 24.78
N GLN A 48 8.44 -7.82 24.76
CA GLN A 48 7.93 -8.41 23.53
C GLN A 48 7.97 -7.28 22.49
N LYS A 49 9.12 -7.17 21.83
CA LYS A 49 9.25 -6.35 20.64
C LYS A 49 8.24 -6.90 19.69
N ARG A 50 7.14 -6.19 19.45
CA ARG A 50 6.62 -6.14 18.12
C ARG A 50 7.84 -6.04 17.23
N GLU A 51 7.99 -7.01 16.34
CA GLU A 51 9.00 -7.02 15.28
C GLU A 51 8.73 -5.88 14.28
N GLU A 52 8.48 -4.70 14.79
CA GLU A 52 8.36 -3.49 14.02
C GLU A 52 9.72 -2.79 14.09
N ASP A 53 10.49 -3.08 13.03
CA ASP A 53 11.29 -2.11 12.37
C ASP A 53 12.73 -1.86 12.88
N ARG A 54 13.61 -2.83 12.57
CA ARG A 54 15.06 -2.59 12.48
C ARG A 54 15.51 -2.12 11.09
N THR A 55 14.60 -1.61 10.27
CA THR A 55 14.95 -1.08 8.96
C THR A 55 15.53 0.32 9.10
N ASP A 56 16.65 0.55 8.41
CA ASP A 56 17.29 1.85 8.25
C ASP A 56 16.22 2.90 7.84
N PRO A 57 16.21 4.10 8.41
CA PRO A 57 15.30 5.17 8.00
C PRO A 57 15.30 5.44 6.48
N ARG A 58 16.43 5.18 5.81
CA ARG A 58 16.55 5.26 4.35
C ARG A 58 15.81 4.14 3.64
N GLU A 59 15.81 2.92 4.20
CA GLU A 59 15.06 1.78 3.66
C GLU A 59 13.56 1.95 3.87
N ARG A 60 13.13 2.49 5.02
CA ARG A 60 11.73 2.85 5.29
C ARG A 60 11.21 3.87 4.30
N LYS A 61 12.01 4.92 4.03
CA LYS A 61 11.64 5.94 3.05
C LYS A 61 11.50 5.34 1.65
N LYS A 62 12.47 4.52 1.22
CA LYS A 62 12.42 3.83 -0.08
C LYS A 62 11.23 2.88 -0.18
N LYS A 63 10.91 2.13 0.90
CA LYS A 63 9.74 1.24 0.93
C LYS A 63 8.46 2.04 0.78
N LYS A 64 8.29 3.12 1.56
CA LYS A 64 7.12 4.00 1.47
C LYS A 64 6.97 4.62 0.09
N GLU A 65 8.04 5.15 -0.50
CA GLU A 65 8.02 5.71 -1.85
C GLU A 65 7.66 4.65 -2.91
N LYS A 66 8.10 3.40 -2.73
CA LYS A 66 7.75 2.28 -3.59
C LYS A 66 6.26 1.92 -3.45
N ASP A 67 5.75 1.81 -2.23
CA ASP A 67 4.36 1.49 -1.94
C ASP A 67 3.43 2.59 -2.48
N ASP A 68 3.79 3.87 -2.31
CA ASP A 68 3.07 5.00 -2.89
C ASP A 68 3.08 4.96 -4.43
N GLY A 69 4.20 4.56 -5.03
CA GLY A 69 4.33 4.40 -6.48
C GLY A 69 3.50 3.25 -7.05
N ILE A 70 3.33 2.17 -6.29
CA ILE A 70 2.49 1.02 -6.65
C ILE A 70 1.02 1.43 -6.58
N ARG A 71 0.60 2.02 -5.47
CA ARG A 71 -0.75 2.55 -5.25
C ARG A 71 -1.17 3.51 -6.38
N ARG A 72 -0.28 4.43 -6.73
CA ARG A 72 -0.50 5.37 -7.83
C ARG A 72 -0.70 4.65 -9.17
N SER A 73 0.07 3.59 -9.44
CA SER A 73 -0.07 2.82 -10.69
C SER A 73 -1.37 2.04 -10.74
N GLN A 74 -1.81 1.41 -9.63
CA GLN A 74 -3.10 0.73 -9.57
C GLN A 74 -4.26 1.71 -9.77
N ARG A 75 -4.21 2.85 -9.08
CA ARG A 75 -5.20 3.92 -9.26
C ARG A 75 -5.26 4.39 -10.71
N LEU A 76 -4.11 4.67 -11.31
CA LEU A 76 -4.04 5.16 -12.69
C LEU A 76 -4.60 4.13 -13.68
N LEU A 77 -4.29 2.83 -13.50
CA LEU A 77 -4.83 1.78 -14.35
C LEU A 77 -6.35 1.68 -14.25
N LEU A 78 -6.91 1.74 -13.03
CA LEU A 78 -8.37 1.77 -12.86
C LEU A 78 -9.01 2.97 -13.55
N THR A 79 -8.43 4.16 -13.42
CA THR A 79 -8.91 5.36 -14.13
C THR A 79 -8.91 5.15 -15.65
N TRP A 80 -7.84 4.55 -16.22
CA TRP A 80 -7.78 4.22 -17.65
C TRP A 80 -8.92 3.28 -18.09
N LEU A 81 -9.17 2.22 -17.30
CA LEU A 81 -10.19 1.20 -17.64
C LEU A 81 -11.61 1.73 -17.50
N ILE A 82 -11.84 2.61 -16.53
CA ILE A 82 -13.13 3.27 -16.30
C ILE A 82 -13.42 4.26 -17.43
N GLU A 83 -12.45 5.09 -17.80
CA GLU A 83 -12.63 6.14 -18.81
C GLU A 83 -12.67 5.58 -20.23
N ARG A 84 -11.92 4.49 -20.47
CA ARG A 84 -11.80 3.85 -21.80
C ARG A 84 -12.04 2.33 -21.71
N PRO A 85 -13.30 1.88 -21.64
CA PRO A 85 -13.63 0.46 -21.51
C PRO A 85 -13.07 -0.44 -22.62
N GLN A 86 -12.82 0.08 -23.83
CA GLN A 86 -12.17 -0.66 -24.92
C GLN A 86 -10.76 -1.17 -24.54
N LEU A 87 -10.10 -0.60 -23.54
CA LEU A 87 -8.80 -1.04 -23.08
C LEU A 87 -8.84 -2.39 -22.36
N PHE A 88 -10.01 -2.85 -21.91
CA PHE A 88 -10.15 -4.21 -21.34
C PHE A 88 -9.75 -5.29 -22.35
N GLU A 89 -10.06 -5.10 -23.64
CA GLU A 89 -9.66 -6.04 -24.68
C GLU A 89 -8.13 -6.11 -24.82
N LYS A 90 -7.43 -4.99 -24.61
CA LYS A 90 -5.98 -4.90 -24.76
C LYS A 90 -5.21 -5.52 -23.57
N ILE A 91 -5.85 -5.63 -22.42
CA ILE A 91 -5.27 -6.25 -21.23
C ILE A 91 -5.82 -7.64 -20.94
N ALA A 92 -6.72 -8.14 -21.76
CA ALA A 92 -7.32 -9.46 -21.61
C ALA A 92 -6.23 -10.55 -21.52
N GLY A 93 -6.28 -11.38 -20.46
CA GLY A 93 -5.27 -12.41 -20.20
C GLY A 93 -3.94 -11.89 -19.64
N ILE A 94 -3.76 -10.57 -19.50
CA ILE A 94 -2.56 -9.96 -18.89
C ILE A 94 -2.86 -9.51 -17.47
N ILE A 95 -3.92 -8.73 -17.29
CA ILE A 95 -4.36 -8.18 -16.01
C ILE A 95 -5.76 -8.71 -15.67
N ASP A 96 -5.95 -9.01 -14.41
CA ASP A 96 -7.24 -9.30 -13.79
C ASP A 96 -7.41 -8.49 -12.50
N ALA A 97 -8.56 -8.63 -11.84
CA ALA A 97 -8.84 -7.91 -10.60
C ALA A 97 -7.88 -8.29 -9.46
N ASP A 98 -7.38 -9.54 -9.46
CA ASP A 98 -6.46 -10.04 -8.44
C ASP A 98 -5.06 -9.42 -8.54
N ASP A 99 -4.74 -8.76 -9.64
CA ASP A 99 -3.48 -8.02 -9.79
C ASP A 99 -3.46 -6.70 -9.00
N PHE A 100 -4.62 -6.24 -8.55
CA PHE A 100 -4.74 -5.05 -7.70
C PHE A 100 -4.59 -5.45 -6.24
N ARG A 101 -3.40 -5.27 -5.67
CA ARG A 101 -3.03 -5.75 -4.33
C ARG A 101 -3.42 -4.81 -3.19
N GLU A 102 -3.68 -3.53 -3.46
CA GLU A 102 -4.24 -2.61 -2.48
C GLU A 102 -5.70 -2.99 -2.21
N PRO A 103 -6.12 -3.25 -0.96
CA PRO A 103 -7.46 -3.78 -0.66
C PRO A 103 -8.60 -2.97 -1.26
N LEU A 104 -8.54 -1.64 -1.17
CA LEU A 104 -9.55 -0.76 -1.75
C LEU A 104 -9.59 -0.88 -3.27
N TYR A 105 -8.45 -0.87 -3.93
CA TYR A 105 -8.39 -0.95 -5.40
C TYR A 105 -8.69 -2.35 -5.91
N HIS A 106 -8.44 -3.40 -5.12
CA HIS A 106 -8.86 -4.75 -5.43
C HIS A 106 -10.40 -4.87 -5.47
N GLU A 107 -11.08 -4.37 -4.42
CA GLU A 107 -12.55 -4.39 -4.37
C GLU A 107 -13.17 -3.57 -5.52
N VAL A 108 -12.62 -2.39 -5.81
CA VAL A 108 -13.06 -1.58 -6.95
C VAL A 108 -12.78 -2.29 -8.27
N ALA A 109 -11.59 -2.90 -8.44
CA ALA A 109 -11.24 -3.65 -9.64
C ALA A 109 -12.21 -4.79 -9.91
N GLN A 110 -12.55 -5.59 -8.89
CA GLN A 110 -13.54 -6.66 -9.04
C GLN A 110 -14.87 -6.12 -9.61
N MET A 111 -15.41 -5.05 -9.03
CA MET A 111 -16.67 -4.46 -9.50
C MET A 111 -16.56 -3.87 -10.92
N VAL A 112 -15.41 -3.28 -11.25
CA VAL A 112 -15.15 -2.70 -12.58
C VAL A 112 -15.00 -3.79 -13.63
N PHE A 113 -14.25 -4.86 -13.34
CA PHE A 113 -14.09 -6.01 -14.25
C PHE A 113 -15.40 -6.78 -14.46
N ASP A 114 -16.17 -7.00 -13.39
CA ASP A 114 -17.45 -7.68 -13.48
C ASP A 114 -18.49 -6.82 -14.21
N GLY A 115 -18.57 -5.52 -13.90
CA GLY A 115 -19.43 -4.59 -14.63
C GLY A 115 -19.09 -4.49 -16.12
N HIS A 116 -17.80 -4.58 -16.48
CA HIS A 116 -17.39 -4.64 -17.88
C HIS A 116 -17.85 -5.94 -18.56
N LYS A 117 -17.68 -7.12 -17.92
CA LYS A 117 -18.13 -8.42 -18.45
C LYS A 117 -19.64 -8.46 -18.67
N GLU A 118 -20.40 -7.84 -17.78
CA GLU A 118 -21.86 -7.74 -17.83
C GLU A 118 -22.35 -6.65 -18.78
N GLY A 119 -21.45 -5.84 -19.33
CA GLY A 119 -21.79 -4.69 -20.18
C GLY A 119 -22.53 -3.57 -19.43
N ASN A 120 -22.42 -3.55 -18.10
CA ASN A 120 -23.12 -2.60 -17.22
C ASN A 120 -22.18 -2.08 -16.14
N LEU A 121 -21.21 -1.26 -16.53
CA LEU A 121 -20.40 -0.54 -15.56
C LEU A 121 -21.23 0.56 -14.89
N ASN A 122 -21.51 0.42 -13.60
CA ASN A 122 -22.31 1.35 -12.82
C ASN A 122 -21.45 2.11 -11.78
N PRO A 123 -20.93 3.30 -12.10
CA PRO A 123 -20.13 4.10 -11.18
C PRO A 123 -20.86 4.45 -9.88
N ALA A 124 -22.15 4.77 -9.96
CA ALA A 124 -22.94 5.12 -8.78
C ALA A 124 -23.09 3.92 -7.83
N GLY A 125 -23.29 2.71 -8.37
CA GLY A 125 -23.34 1.49 -7.58
C GLY A 125 -22.01 1.20 -6.87
N ILE A 126 -20.90 1.41 -7.57
CA ILE A 126 -19.55 1.26 -6.99
C ILE A 126 -19.34 2.28 -5.87
N LEU A 127 -19.65 3.56 -6.08
CA LEU A 127 -19.52 4.61 -5.07
C LEU A 127 -20.39 4.35 -3.83
N ASN A 128 -21.62 3.89 -4.02
CA ASN A 128 -22.53 3.58 -2.91
C ASN A 128 -22.01 2.48 -1.99
N ARG A 129 -21.15 1.59 -2.47
CA ARG A 129 -20.51 0.55 -1.66
C ARG A 129 -19.65 1.13 -0.54
N PHE A 130 -19.03 2.28 -0.80
CA PHE A 130 -18.09 2.95 0.10
C PHE A 130 -18.71 4.14 0.85
N ILE A 131 -20.03 4.35 0.80
CA ILE A 131 -20.71 5.53 1.36
C ILE A 131 -20.53 5.68 2.88
N ASN A 132 -20.29 4.57 3.58
CA ASN A 132 -20.11 4.55 5.04
C ASN A 132 -18.68 4.88 5.48
N ASP A 133 -17.71 4.95 4.57
CA ASP A 133 -16.32 5.31 4.83
C ASP A 133 -15.95 6.52 3.97
N GLU A 134 -15.92 7.69 4.59
CA GLU A 134 -15.68 8.96 3.90
C GLU A 134 -14.31 9.01 3.18
N GLU A 135 -13.29 8.39 3.77
CA GLU A 135 -11.94 8.35 3.20
C GLU A 135 -11.90 7.46 1.94
N GLN A 136 -12.44 6.25 2.04
CA GLN A 136 -12.54 5.34 0.91
C GLN A 136 -13.44 5.89 -0.18
N TYR A 137 -14.58 6.47 0.18
CA TYR A 137 -15.48 7.13 -0.77
C TYR A 137 -14.78 8.22 -1.58
N LYS A 138 -14.00 9.10 -0.93
CA LYS A 138 -13.22 10.13 -1.61
C LYS A 138 -12.18 9.55 -2.57
N GLN A 139 -11.48 8.49 -2.13
CA GLN A 139 -10.49 7.83 -2.96
C GLN A 139 -11.12 7.16 -4.19
N VAL A 140 -12.26 6.49 -4.03
CA VAL A 140 -12.99 5.85 -5.13
C VAL A 140 -13.61 6.90 -6.06
N ALA A 141 -14.23 7.96 -5.51
CA ALA A 141 -14.77 9.05 -6.30
C ALA A 141 -13.70 9.72 -7.18
N ALA A 142 -12.46 9.80 -6.68
CA ALA A 142 -11.35 10.34 -7.46
C ALA A 142 -10.97 9.48 -8.68
N LEU A 143 -11.31 8.18 -8.71
CA LEU A 143 -11.11 7.32 -9.89
C LEU A 143 -12.07 7.69 -11.03
N PHE A 144 -13.32 7.99 -10.69
CA PHE A 144 -14.36 8.32 -11.66
C PHE A 144 -14.34 9.78 -12.11
N ASN A 145 -13.75 10.66 -11.29
CA ASN A 145 -13.65 12.10 -11.57
C ASN A 145 -12.28 12.50 -12.12
N ALA A 146 -11.32 11.58 -12.17
CA ALA A 146 -10.02 11.85 -12.76
C ALA A 146 -10.15 11.83 -14.29
N SER A 147 -9.78 12.92 -14.95
CA SER A 147 -9.55 12.92 -16.39
C SER A 147 -8.12 12.48 -16.68
N LEU A 148 -7.95 11.60 -17.65
CA LEU A 148 -6.63 11.32 -18.20
C LEU A 148 -6.07 12.59 -18.83
N ASN A 149 -4.77 12.80 -18.68
CA ASN A 149 -4.14 14.02 -19.16
C ASN A 149 -4.17 14.10 -20.68
N ASP A 150 -5.13 14.84 -21.24
CA ASP A 150 -5.32 15.05 -22.67
C ASP A 150 -4.19 15.85 -23.34
N SER A 151 -3.24 16.39 -22.54
CA SER A 151 -2.06 17.06 -23.07
C SER A 151 -1.02 16.11 -23.66
N LEU A 152 -1.10 14.81 -23.36
CA LEU A 152 -0.23 13.79 -23.92
C LEU A 152 -0.67 13.41 -25.34
N ASN A 153 0.27 13.30 -26.27
CA ASN A 153 -0.02 12.77 -27.58
C ASN A 153 -0.34 11.25 -27.50
N ASN A 154 -0.89 10.69 -28.58
CA ASN A 154 -1.33 9.29 -28.62
C ASN A 154 -0.20 8.29 -28.29
N GLU A 155 1.04 8.56 -28.74
CA GLU A 155 2.18 7.69 -28.46
C GLU A 155 2.58 7.73 -26.97
N GLU A 156 2.57 8.91 -26.37
CA GLU A 156 2.84 9.08 -24.93
C GLU A 156 1.76 8.42 -24.09
N GLN A 157 0.50 8.53 -24.48
CA GLN A 157 -0.61 7.84 -23.80
C GLN A 157 -0.45 6.31 -23.90
N ARG A 158 -0.13 5.77 -25.07
CA ARG A 158 0.15 4.34 -25.28
C ARG A 158 1.27 3.85 -24.37
N LYS A 159 2.39 4.58 -24.36
CA LYS A 159 3.55 4.26 -23.53
C LYS A 159 3.19 4.30 -22.05
N ALA A 160 2.52 5.35 -21.58
CA ALA A 160 2.11 5.51 -20.19
C ALA A 160 1.16 4.39 -19.75
N PHE A 161 0.20 4.00 -20.58
CA PHE A 161 -0.69 2.89 -20.31
C PHE A 161 0.07 1.55 -20.21
N SER A 162 0.87 1.25 -21.24
CA SER A 162 1.68 0.02 -21.26
C SER A 162 2.59 -0.10 -20.04
N GLU A 163 3.32 0.96 -19.71
CA GLU A 163 4.17 1.01 -18.51
C GLU A 163 3.37 0.80 -17.21
N THR A 164 2.15 1.37 -17.15
CA THR A 164 1.27 1.22 -15.99
C THR A 164 0.79 -0.22 -15.84
N VAL A 165 0.34 -0.86 -16.92
CA VAL A 165 -0.07 -2.28 -16.94
C VAL A 165 1.08 -3.18 -16.50
N LEU A 166 2.26 -3.01 -17.10
CA LEU A 166 3.45 -3.79 -16.77
C LEU A 166 3.85 -3.62 -15.29
N LYS A 167 3.72 -2.41 -14.75
CA LYS A 167 4.07 -2.11 -13.36
C LYS A 167 3.10 -2.76 -12.38
N VAL A 168 1.78 -2.73 -12.66
CA VAL A 168 0.76 -3.40 -11.83
C VAL A 168 0.99 -4.90 -11.85
N LYS A 169 1.13 -5.52 -13.03
CA LYS A 169 1.37 -6.97 -13.15
C LYS A 169 2.66 -7.40 -12.48
N LYS A 170 3.75 -6.67 -12.70
CA LYS A 170 5.04 -6.96 -12.06
C LYS A 170 4.91 -6.95 -10.53
N ASN A 171 4.23 -5.95 -9.97
CA ASN A 171 4.04 -5.87 -8.53
C ASN A 171 3.23 -7.04 -8.00
N SER A 172 2.15 -7.42 -8.70
CA SER A 172 1.34 -8.58 -8.34
C SER A 172 2.18 -9.86 -8.32
N LEU A 173 2.99 -10.10 -9.36
CA LEU A 173 3.88 -11.26 -9.44
C LEU A 173 4.99 -11.25 -8.39
N ASP A 174 5.54 -10.07 -8.07
CA ASP A 174 6.56 -9.92 -7.02
C ASP A 174 5.99 -10.26 -5.63
N GLU A 175 4.74 -9.87 -5.35
CA GLU A 175 4.06 -10.23 -4.10
C GLU A 175 3.68 -11.71 -4.07
N ALA A 176 3.13 -12.25 -5.15
CA ALA A 176 2.83 -13.66 -5.27
C ALA A 176 4.08 -14.53 -5.07
N SER A 177 5.24 -14.10 -5.60
CA SER A 177 6.51 -14.79 -5.40
C SER A 177 6.98 -14.82 -3.95
N ARG A 178 6.69 -13.77 -3.17
CA ARG A 178 7.04 -13.71 -1.74
C ARG A 178 6.14 -14.58 -0.87
N SER A 179 4.89 -14.75 -1.27
CA SER A 179 3.88 -15.54 -0.56
C SER A 179 3.83 -17.01 -1.01
N ALA A 180 4.49 -17.35 -2.12
CA ALA A 180 4.50 -18.69 -2.66
C ALA A 180 5.23 -19.67 -1.72
N THR A 181 4.52 -20.70 -1.28
CA THR A 181 5.04 -21.78 -0.44
C THR A 181 5.33 -23.06 -1.22
N ASP A 182 4.82 -23.13 -2.44
CA ASP A 182 4.98 -24.29 -3.34
C ASP A 182 5.94 -24.00 -4.49
N ILE A 183 6.79 -24.95 -4.81
CA ILE A 183 7.82 -24.86 -5.87
C ILE A 183 7.15 -24.74 -7.25
N ALA A 184 6.04 -25.45 -7.50
CA ALA A 184 5.34 -25.40 -8.78
C ALA A 184 4.73 -24.01 -9.01
N ALA A 185 4.10 -23.42 -8.00
CA ALA A 185 3.59 -22.06 -8.04
C ALA A 185 4.71 -21.04 -8.31
N LEU A 186 5.86 -21.18 -7.63
CA LEU A 186 7.00 -20.30 -7.84
C LEU A 186 7.56 -20.41 -9.26
N GLN A 187 7.66 -21.62 -9.83
CA GLN A 187 8.08 -21.80 -11.21
C GLN A 187 7.14 -21.14 -12.22
N GLN A 188 5.83 -21.23 -11.98
CA GLN A 188 4.84 -20.57 -12.81
C GLN A 188 4.97 -19.04 -12.76
N ILE A 189 5.16 -18.47 -11.57
CA ILE A 189 5.37 -17.04 -11.38
C ILE A 189 6.64 -16.58 -12.12
N ILE A 190 7.74 -17.32 -12.01
CA ILE A 190 9.00 -16.99 -12.73
C ILE A 190 8.80 -17.00 -14.25
N ARG A 191 8.02 -17.95 -14.78
CA ARG A 191 7.68 -17.98 -16.21
C ARG A 191 6.86 -16.74 -16.62
N GLN A 192 5.88 -16.36 -15.81
CA GLN A 192 5.09 -15.15 -16.06
C GLN A 192 5.93 -13.87 -15.98
N GLN A 193 6.85 -13.78 -15.01
CA GLN A 193 7.79 -12.66 -14.93
C GLN A 193 8.73 -12.57 -16.13
N ALA A 194 9.16 -13.74 -16.67
CA ALA A 194 9.97 -13.78 -17.88
C ALA A 194 9.17 -13.34 -19.12
N ALA A 195 7.94 -13.81 -19.25
CA ALA A 195 7.04 -13.43 -20.35
C ALA A 195 6.72 -11.92 -20.32
N LEU A 196 6.58 -11.35 -19.12
CA LEU A 196 6.30 -9.92 -18.96
C LEU A 196 7.39 -9.02 -19.54
N LYS A 197 8.65 -9.47 -19.55
CA LYS A 197 9.80 -8.69 -20.11
C LYS A 197 9.73 -8.52 -21.62
N THR A 198 9.08 -9.44 -22.31
CA THR A 198 8.93 -9.44 -23.78
C THR A 198 7.56 -8.96 -24.24
N LEU A 199 6.65 -8.67 -23.28
CA LEU A 199 5.29 -8.26 -23.59
C LEU A 199 5.27 -6.84 -24.14
N GLN A 200 4.65 -6.69 -25.31
CA GLN A 200 4.34 -5.38 -25.92
C GLN A 200 2.83 -5.21 -25.94
N ILE A 201 2.34 -4.16 -25.30
CA ILE A 201 0.91 -3.83 -25.25
C ILE A 201 0.67 -2.71 -26.27
N SER A 202 -0.06 -3.02 -27.35
CA SER A 202 -0.42 -2.03 -28.36
C SER A 202 -1.85 -1.51 -28.10
N ILE A 203 -2.00 -0.18 -28.08
CA ILE A 203 -3.29 0.51 -28.02
C ILE A 203 -3.50 1.09 -29.43
N ASP A 204 -4.06 0.31 -30.31
CA ASP A 204 -4.49 0.80 -31.64
C ASP A 204 -5.97 1.11 -31.62
#